data_bf303b649c6c005db7908f8591b65b21
#
_entry.id   bf303b649c6c005db7908f8591b65b21
#
_cell.length_a   1.000
_cell.length_b   1.000
_cell.length_c   1.000
_cell.angle_alpha   90.00
_cell.angle_beta   90.00
_cell.angle_gamma   90.00
#
_symmetry.space_group_name_H-M   'P 1'
#
loop_
_entity.id
_entity.type
_entity.pdbx_description
1 polymer ?
#
loop_
_entity_poly.entity_id
_entity_poly.type
_entity_poly.pdbx_seq_one_letter_code
_entity_poly.pdbx_strand_id
1 'polypeptide(L)'
;MSSSSPLQRQIMRICQLHAWYGDLLAQSEIQPHACEISELPLMTSALLEKHYYAQQARQEAGLSVFKTSGTSTGVRKAIYYSEEDDEKYIAAKAESFREWLAATDSAGPNCRPAVIKKALADMGTGHAASTALTIFKQLGWQAESLSFELPIEQHIAKLEAFRPELLYTMPSILDAIVSASGEPHLLGIQKIILVGEIAPPEWQSNIAARFGIEPQDILDTYGSIEIGAIAAYSHELGQYVIDSGIHAEALPAELIDERFEPLQANEAVLVLTSYVRTLFPAIRYVTYDVVRDFRTVTINGKERQCFSCIAKRIGTDLKHGEKISLYDIESVVHQFVHDAELRVKLIQNKLSVHIRSKSLKDEMLVHIQHAIEHKIGDIGLMIQNRILEGISVTRAAENEQLERGAVKSKKIYF
;
A
#
# COMPACT_ATOMS: atom_id res chain seq x y z
N MET A 1 -27.52 29.53 -10.37
CA MET A 1 -27.41 28.51 -9.31
C MET A 1 -25.93 28.15 -9.23
N SER A 2 -25.26 28.49 -8.13
CA SER A 2 -23.84 28.13 -7.93
C SER A 2 -23.74 26.61 -7.90
N SER A 3 -22.93 26.03 -8.79
CA SER A 3 -22.69 24.57 -8.76
C SER A 3 -21.96 24.24 -7.46
N SER A 4 -22.54 23.35 -6.65
CA SER A 4 -21.91 22.88 -5.40
C SER A 4 -20.51 22.32 -5.68
N SER A 5 -19.55 22.60 -4.81
CA SER A 5 -18.17 22.10 -4.94
C SER A 5 -18.14 20.56 -4.83
N PRO A 6 -17.07 19.88 -5.32
CA PRO A 6 -16.92 18.43 -5.12
C PRO A 6 -17.03 18.02 -3.65
N LEU A 7 -16.45 18.80 -2.73
CA LEU A 7 -16.52 18.58 -1.29
C LEU A 7 -17.97 18.65 -0.78
N GLN A 8 -18.71 19.70 -1.14
CA GLN A 8 -20.10 19.88 -0.72
C GLN A 8 -20.98 18.72 -1.20
N ARG A 9 -20.81 18.28 -2.46
CA ARG A 9 -21.55 17.12 -2.99
C ARG A 9 -21.25 15.86 -2.19
N GLN A 10 -19.98 15.64 -1.85
CA GLN A 10 -19.57 14.46 -1.07
C GLN A 10 -20.14 14.51 0.35
N ILE A 11 -20.06 15.65 1.04
CA ILE A 11 -20.65 15.83 2.39
C ILE A 11 -22.14 15.51 2.36
N MET A 12 -22.88 16.12 1.45
CA MET A 12 -24.33 15.90 1.35
C MET A 12 -24.67 14.43 1.10
N ARG A 13 -23.91 13.76 0.23
CA ARG A 13 -24.08 12.34 -0.05
C ARG A 13 -23.83 11.48 1.20
N ILE A 14 -22.75 11.74 1.92
CA ILE A 14 -22.42 11.00 3.14
C ILE A 14 -23.49 11.24 4.23
N CYS A 15 -23.99 12.45 4.41
CA CYS A 15 -25.10 12.73 5.34
C CYS A 15 -26.38 11.98 4.96
N GLN A 16 -26.68 11.84 3.66
CA GLN A 16 -27.86 11.08 3.20
C GLN A 16 -27.72 9.57 3.47
N LEU A 17 -26.53 9.00 3.27
CA LEU A 17 -26.26 7.57 3.44
C LEU A 17 -26.02 7.19 4.91
N HIS A 18 -25.50 8.12 5.69
CA HIS A 18 -25.08 7.94 7.08
C HIS A 18 -25.64 9.06 7.95
N ALA A 19 -26.89 8.90 8.42
CA ALA A 19 -27.59 9.92 9.23
C ALA A 19 -26.74 10.39 10.43
N TRP A 20 -26.00 9.46 11.07
CA TRP A 20 -25.10 9.77 12.17
C TRP A 20 -24.02 10.80 11.84
N TYR A 21 -23.60 10.88 10.55
CA TYR A 21 -22.61 11.90 10.15
C TYR A 21 -23.25 13.29 10.07
N GLY A 22 -24.49 13.38 9.59
CA GLY A 22 -25.27 14.61 9.65
C GLY A 22 -25.50 15.10 11.10
N ASP A 23 -25.83 14.18 12.01
CA ASP A 23 -25.98 14.49 13.43
C ASP A 23 -24.66 14.98 14.06
N LEU A 24 -23.53 14.36 13.67
CA LEU A 24 -22.19 14.78 14.12
C LEU A 24 -21.86 16.19 13.67
N LEU A 25 -22.14 16.55 12.42
CA LEU A 25 -21.92 17.91 11.91
C LEU A 25 -22.81 18.92 12.62
N ALA A 26 -24.09 18.58 12.86
CA ALA A 26 -25.02 19.44 13.59
C ALA A 26 -24.58 19.69 15.04
N GLN A 27 -24.10 18.65 15.75
CA GLN A 27 -23.54 18.78 17.10
C GLN A 27 -22.30 19.65 17.17
N SER A 28 -21.51 19.66 16.09
CA SER A 28 -20.30 20.50 15.95
C SER A 28 -20.58 21.89 15.37
N GLU A 29 -21.85 22.23 15.15
CA GLU A 29 -22.30 23.51 14.53
C GLU A 29 -21.71 23.75 13.14
N ILE A 30 -21.32 22.69 12.42
CA ILE A 30 -20.71 22.76 11.08
C ILE A 30 -21.80 22.81 10.02
N GLN A 31 -21.74 23.82 9.16
CA GLN A 31 -22.66 24.03 8.04
C GLN A 31 -22.16 23.29 6.78
N PRO A 32 -22.81 22.21 6.32
CA PRO A 32 -22.35 21.40 5.18
C PRO A 32 -22.13 22.17 3.88
N HIS A 33 -22.79 23.30 3.72
CA HIS A 33 -22.73 24.14 2.52
C HIS A 33 -21.63 25.19 2.52
N ALA A 34 -21.02 25.48 3.67
CA ALA A 34 -20.13 26.61 3.86
C ALA A 34 -18.85 26.30 4.64
N CYS A 35 -18.57 24.99 4.90
CA CYS A 35 -17.39 24.58 5.64
C CYS A 35 -16.20 24.30 4.74
N GLU A 36 -15.01 24.57 5.26
CA GLU A 36 -13.73 24.11 4.72
C GLU A 36 -13.46 22.67 5.17
N ILE A 37 -12.62 21.95 4.43
CA ILE A 37 -12.33 20.54 4.72
C ILE A 37 -11.71 20.35 6.10
N SER A 38 -10.86 21.27 6.54
CA SER A 38 -10.18 21.25 7.83
C SER A 38 -11.11 21.38 9.05
N GLU A 39 -12.31 21.92 8.85
CA GLU A 39 -13.33 22.08 9.91
C GLU A 39 -14.09 20.76 10.16
N LEU A 40 -14.09 19.85 9.17
CA LEU A 40 -14.82 18.60 9.27
C LEU A 40 -14.16 17.66 10.30
N PRO A 41 -14.94 16.83 11.01
CA PRO A 41 -14.39 15.89 11.98
C PRO A 41 -13.53 14.82 11.29
N LEU A 42 -12.46 14.40 11.98
CA LEU A 42 -11.61 13.30 11.54
C LEU A 42 -12.40 11.99 11.63
N MET A 43 -12.41 11.23 10.53
CA MET A 43 -13.00 9.89 10.47
C MET A 43 -12.02 8.87 11.05
N THR A 44 -11.96 8.80 12.38
CA THR A 44 -11.07 7.89 13.12
C THR A 44 -11.62 6.46 13.14
N SER A 45 -10.77 5.48 13.47
CA SER A 45 -11.20 4.09 13.67
C SER A 45 -12.24 3.98 14.78
N ALA A 46 -12.12 4.75 15.87
CA ALA A 46 -13.09 4.77 16.95
C ALA A 46 -14.47 5.26 16.50
N LEU A 47 -14.51 6.32 15.69
CA LEU A 47 -15.76 6.84 15.13
C LEU A 47 -16.42 5.82 14.19
N LEU A 48 -15.62 5.17 13.33
CA LEU A 48 -16.10 4.13 12.45
C LEU A 48 -16.58 2.88 13.19
N GLU A 49 -15.90 2.45 14.26
CA GLU A 49 -16.35 1.35 15.12
C GLU A 49 -17.73 1.64 15.70
N LYS A 50 -17.90 2.84 16.24
CA LYS A 50 -19.14 3.25 16.89
C LYS A 50 -20.32 3.31 15.93
N HIS A 51 -20.12 3.78 14.68
CA HIS A 51 -21.22 4.14 13.80
C HIS A 51 -21.30 3.32 12.51
N TYR A 52 -20.19 2.99 11.86
CA TYR A 52 -20.19 2.31 10.57
C TYR A 52 -20.13 0.78 10.73
N TYR A 53 -19.14 0.28 11.52
CA TYR A 53 -18.95 -1.16 11.68
C TYR A 53 -19.95 -1.80 12.64
N ALA A 54 -20.49 -1.04 13.62
CA ALA A 54 -21.52 -1.52 14.54
C ALA A 54 -22.88 -1.70 13.86
N GLN A 55 -23.14 -1.05 12.72
CA GLN A 55 -24.32 -1.28 11.91
C GLN A 55 -24.19 -2.64 11.25
N GLN A 56 -25.03 -3.60 11.68
CA GLN A 56 -25.06 -4.96 11.14
C GLN A 56 -25.23 -4.95 9.62
N ALA A 57 -24.65 -5.97 8.99
CA ALA A 57 -24.61 -6.18 7.55
C ALA A 57 -25.87 -5.69 6.84
N ARG A 58 -25.72 -4.63 6.06
CA ARG A 58 -26.73 -4.23 5.09
C ARG A 58 -26.83 -5.33 4.06
N GLN A 59 -27.83 -6.18 4.17
CA GLN A 59 -28.22 -7.11 3.12
C GLN A 59 -29.04 -6.36 2.08
N GLU A 60 -28.43 -5.42 1.39
CA GLU A 60 -29.06 -4.78 0.23
C GLU A 60 -28.62 -5.52 -1.04
N ALA A 61 -29.58 -5.84 -1.89
CA ALA A 61 -29.26 -6.43 -3.20
C ALA A 61 -28.37 -5.48 -4.01
N GLY A 62 -27.35 -6.01 -4.66
CA GLY A 62 -26.40 -5.22 -5.48
C GLY A 62 -25.20 -4.66 -4.76
N LEU A 63 -24.95 -5.01 -3.47
CA LEU A 63 -23.75 -4.63 -2.75
C LEU A 63 -22.72 -5.76 -2.75
N SER A 64 -21.49 -5.42 -3.10
CA SER A 64 -20.32 -6.28 -2.88
C SER A 64 -19.77 -6.04 -1.46
N VAL A 65 -19.42 -7.12 -0.76
CA VAL A 65 -18.89 -7.06 0.61
C VAL A 65 -17.47 -7.61 0.63
N PHE A 66 -16.53 -6.78 1.03
CA PHE A 66 -15.14 -7.18 1.21
C PHE A 66 -14.75 -7.06 2.69
N LYS A 67 -13.83 -7.92 3.13
CA LYS A 67 -13.33 -7.90 4.50
C LYS A 67 -11.91 -7.37 4.54
N THR A 68 -11.62 -6.47 5.49
CA THR A 68 -10.25 -6.00 5.74
C THR A 68 -9.32 -7.17 6.07
N SER A 69 -8.00 -6.98 5.89
CA SER A 69 -7.00 -8.00 6.25
C SER A 69 -6.98 -8.35 7.74
N GLY A 70 -7.41 -7.42 8.60
CA GLY A 70 -7.39 -7.59 10.05
C GLY A 70 -5.97 -7.57 10.65
N THR A 71 -4.98 -7.09 9.91
CA THR A 71 -3.56 -7.14 10.30
C THR A 71 -3.24 -6.32 11.56
N SER A 72 -3.98 -5.25 11.84
CA SER A 72 -3.75 -4.36 12.98
C SER A 72 -4.54 -4.73 14.22
N THR A 73 -5.77 -5.25 14.09
CA THR A 73 -6.65 -5.51 15.26
C THR A 73 -7.02 -6.98 15.42
N GLY A 74 -6.59 -7.85 14.51
CA GLY A 74 -7.01 -9.25 14.44
C GLY A 74 -8.47 -9.46 13.99
N VAL A 75 -9.27 -8.38 13.93
CA VAL A 75 -10.69 -8.44 13.54
C VAL A 75 -10.88 -7.97 12.11
N ARG A 76 -11.48 -8.82 11.28
CA ARG A 76 -11.81 -8.49 9.88
C ARG A 76 -13.11 -7.70 9.82
N LYS A 77 -13.07 -6.48 9.31
CA LYS A 77 -14.21 -5.55 9.20
C LYS A 77 -14.81 -5.65 7.80
N ALA A 78 -16.15 -5.54 7.70
CA ALA A 78 -16.85 -5.55 6.42
C ALA A 78 -16.88 -4.15 5.81
N ILE A 79 -16.48 -4.03 4.55
CA ILE A 79 -16.56 -2.81 3.74
C ILE A 79 -17.47 -3.09 2.55
N TYR A 80 -18.44 -2.20 2.33
CA TYR A 80 -19.42 -2.33 1.27
C TYR A 80 -19.04 -1.50 0.05
N TYR A 81 -19.27 -2.06 -1.13
CA TYR A 81 -19.12 -1.41 -2.42
C TYR A 81 -20.44 -1.49 -3.17
N SER A 82 -20.88 -0.37 -3.73
CA SER A 82 -21.94 -0.34 -4.73
C SER A 82 -21.36 -0.63 -6.13
N GLU A 83 -22.25 -0.90 -7.08
CA GLU A 83 -21.86 -0.98 -8.49
C GLU A 83 -21.18 0.31 -8.97
N GLU A 84 -21.66 1.48 -8.54
CA GLU A 84 -21.06 2.78 -8.84
C GLU A 84 -19.62 2.91 -8.25
N ASP A 85 -19.38 2.39 -7.02
CA ASP A 85 -18.05 2.36 -6.42
C ASP A 85 -17.11 1.48 -7.23
N ASP A 86 -17.56 0.29 -7.67
CA ASP A 86 -16.79 -0.65 -8.47
C ASP A 86 -16.46 -0.04 -9.84
N GLU A 87 -17.44 0.56 -10.54
CA GLU A 87 -17.26 1.21 -11.84
C GLU A 87 -16.21 2.34 -11.75
N LYS A 88 -16.32 3.21 -10.76
CA LYS A 88 -15.37 4.31 -10.54
C LYS A 88 -13.97 3.81 -10.23
N TYR A 89 -13.87 2.80 -9.37
CA TYR A 89 -12.58 2.19 -9.04
C TYR A 89 -11.91 1.57 -10.28
N ILE A 90 -12.67 0.78 -11.04
CA ILE A 90 -12.19 0.13 -12.27
C ILE A 90 -11.73 1.18 -13.27
N ALA A 91 -12.53 2.24 -13.48
CA ALA A 91 -12.17 3.32 -14.40
C ALA A 91 -10.88 4.06 -13.97
N ALA A 92 -10.77 4.41 -12.67
CA ALA A 92 -9.58 5.09 -12.14
C ALA A 92 -8.32 4.22 -12.29
N LYS A 93 -8.41 2.92 -11.98
CA LYS A 93 -7.28 1.99 -12.14
C LYS A 93 -6.91 1.80 -13.62
N ALA A 94 -7.89 1.63 -14.49
CA ALA A 94 -7.62 1.48 -15.92
C ALA A 94 -6.93 2.72 -16.50
N GLU A 95 -7.34 3.92 -16.08
CA GLU A 95 -6.70 5.17 -16.50
C GLU A 95 -5.27 5.28 -15.97
N SER A 96 -5.06 5.04 -14.68
CA SER A 96 -3.72 5.04 -14.06
C SER A 96 -2.76 4.06 -14.77
N PHE A 97 -3.24 2.88 -15.14
CA PHE A 97 -2.42 1.91 -15.87
C PHE A 97 -2.10 2.36 -17.29
N ARG A 98 -3.06 3.00 -18.02
CA ARG A 98 -2.79 3.59 -19.35
C ARG A 98 -1.76 4.71 -19.27
N GLU A 99 -1.91 5.63 -18.31
CA GLU A 99 -0.98 6.74 -18.12
C GLU A 99 0.44 6.23 -17.83
N TRP A 100 0.57 5.24 -16.95
CA TRP A 100 1.86 4.63 -16.64
C TRP A 100 2.49 3.95 -17.86
N LEU A 101 1.74 3.14 -18.60
CA LEU A 101 2.25 2.47 -19.80
C LEU A 101 2.71 3.49 -20.85
N ALA A 102 1.90 4.53 -21.10
CA ALA A 102 2.26 5.59 -22.04
C ALA A 102 3.53 6.35 -21.62
N ALA A 103 3.73 6.59 -20.34
CA ALA A 103 4.92 7.24 -19.79
C ALA A 103 6.17 6.37 -19.96
N THR A 104 6.07 5.07 -19.65
CA THR A 104 7.22 4.14 -19.75
C THR A 104 7.59 3.82 -21.19
N ASP A 105 6.63 3.76 -22.11
CA ASP A 105 6.88 3.53 -23.54
C ASP A 105 7.57 4.73 -24.23
N SER A 106 7.51 5.91 -23.62
CA SER A 106 8.11 7.15 -24.15
C SER A 106 9.50 7.45 -23.56
N ALA A 107 9.99 6.66 -22.62
CA ALA A 107 11.12 7.04 -21.75
C ALA A 107 12.53 6.93 -22.36
N GLY A 108 12.71 6.58 -23.64
CA GLY A 108 14.03 6.58 -24.27
C GLY A 108 14.09 6.17 -25.73
N PRO A 109 15.17 6.52 -26.44
CA PRO A 109 15.31 6.27 -27.89
C PRO A 109 15.44 4.77 -28.26
N ASN A 110 15.65 3.88 -27.29
CA ASN A 110 15.74 2.44 -27.46
C ASN A 110 14.58 1.66 -26.82
N CYS A 111 13.61 2.35 -26.19
CA CYS A 111 12.42 1.71 -25.65
C CYS A 111 11.53 1.17 -26.77
N ARG A 112 11.39 -0.14 -26.84
CA ARG A 112 10.31 -0.74 -27.62
C ARG A 112 9.04 -0.64 -26.77
N PRO A 113 7.94 -0.05 -27.31
CA PRO A 113 6.68 -0.03 -26.59
C PRO A 113 6.29 -1.46 -26.20
N ALA A 114 5.98 -1.64 -24.92
CA ALA A 114 5.52 -2.94 -24.45
C ALA A 114 4.11 -3.21 -25.00
N VAL A 115 3.98 -4.16 -25.90
CA VAL A 115 2.67 -4.57 -26.40
C VAL A 115 2.09 -5.61 -25.45
N ILE A 116 1.32 -5.14 -24.46
CA ILE A 116 0.63 -6.02 -23.54
C ILE A 116 -0.57 -6.66 -24.23
N LYS A 117 -0.55 -7.98 -24.37
CA LYS A 117 -1.66 -8.79 -24.89
C LYS A 117 -2.29 -9.64 -23.81
N LYS A 118 -1.47 -10.14 -22.88
CA LYS A 118 -1.87 -11.03 -21.79
C LYS A 118 -1.46 -10.45 -20.45
N ALA A 119 -2.37 -10.45 -19.49
CA ALA A 119 -2.14 -10.01 -18.15
C ALA A 119 -2.60 -11.08 -17.14
N LEU A 120 -1.78 -11.35 -16.13
CA LEU A 120 -2.10 -12.26 -15.04
C LEU A 120 -2.26 -11.47 -13.75
N ALA A 121 -3.40 -11.65 -13.08
CA ALA A 121 -3.61 -11.21 -11.71
C ALA A 121 -3.27 -12.35 -10.75
N ASP A 122 -2.11 -12.26 -10.12
CA ASP A 122 -1.60 -13.24 -9.16
C ASP A 122 -1.50 -12.56 -7.80
N MET A 123 -2.59 -12.56 -7.06
CA MET A 123 -2.69 -11.81 -5.82
C MET A 123 -3.70 -12.42 -4.85
N GLY A 124 -3.78 -11.80 -3.66
CA GLY A 124 -4.70 -12.18 -2.60
C GLY A 124 -6.17 -12.09 -2.99
N THR A 125 -7.02 -12.34 -2.02
CA THR A 125 -8.46 -12.14 -2.10
C THR A 125 -8.81 -10.69 -1.74
N GLY A 126 -9.91 -10.17 -2.24
CA GLY A 126 -10.41 -8.84 -1.92
C GLY A 126 -10.78 -8.03 -3.14
N HIS A 127 -11.04 -6.73 -2.95
CA HIS A 127 -11.56 -5.86 -3.99
C HIS A 127 -10.61 -5.74 -5.20
N ALA A 128 -9.32 -5.56 -4.97
CA ALA A 128 -8.33 -5.47 -6.05
C ALA A 128 -8.28 -6.74 -6.90
N ALA A 129 -8.34 -7.92 -6.28
CA ALA A 129 -8.34 -9.19 -7.00
C ALA A 129 -9.65 -9.42 -7.78
N SER A 130 -10.81 -9.09 -7.18
CA SER A 130 -12.12 -9.27 -7.82
C SER A 130 -12.30 -8.38 -9.05
N THR A 131 -11.68 -7.20 -9.08
CA THR A 131 -11.81 -6.21 -10.16
C THR A 131 -10.71 -6.30 -11.21
N ALA A 132 -9.59 -6.97 -10.93
CA ALA A 132 -8.41 -7.02 -11.80
C ALA A 132 -8.73 -7.51 -13.21
N LEU A 133 -9.51 -8.60 -13.36
CA LEU A 133 -9.89 -9.14 -14.67
C LEU A 133 -10.74 -8.16 -15.48
N THR A 134 -11.63 -7.42 -14.83
CA THR A 134 -12.46 -6.41 -15.48
C THR A 134 -11.62 -5.23 -15.95
N ILE A 135 -10.66 -4.77 -15.12
CA ILE A 135 -9.70 -3.71 -15.51
C ILE A 135 -8.91 -4.14 -16.74
N PHE A 136 -8.35 -5.36 -16.74
CA PHE A 136 -7.56 -5.86 -17.88
C PHE A 136 -8.38 -6.00 -19.15
N LYS A 137 -9.63 -6.47 -19.05
CA LYS A 137 -10.56 -6.53 -20.19
C LYS A 137 -10.88 -5.14 -20.75
N GLN A 138 -11.07 -4.12 -19.90
CA GLN A 138 -11.27 -2.73 -20.35
C GLN A 138 -10.02 -2.16 -21.08
N LEU A 139 -8.83 -2.68 -20.75
CA LEU A 139 -7.58 -2.33 -21.42
C LEU A 139 -7.35 -3.15 -22.72
N GLY A 140 -8.25 -4.08 -23.03
CA GLY A 140 -8.20 -4.90 -24.24
C GLY A 140 -7.26 -6.10 -24.13
N TRP A 141 -6.91 -6.54 -22.90
CA TRP A 141 -5.98 -7.64 -22.67
C TRP A 141 -6.71 -8.96 -22.44
N GLN A 142 -6.11 -10.06 -22.89
CA GLN A 142 -6.48 -11.39 -22.43
C GLN A 142 -6.03 -11.54 -20.97
N ALA A 143 -6.97 -11.85 -20.09
CA ALA A 143 -6.74 -11.80 -18.65
C ALA A 143 -7.06 -13.12 -17.97
N GLU A 144 -6.20 -13.54 -17.07
CA GLU A 144 -6.42 -14.66 -16.15
C GLU A 144 -6.06 -14.25 -14.73
N SER A 145 -6.55 -15.02 -13.75
CA SER A 145 -6.22 -14.80 -12.34
C SER A 145 -5.76 -16.09 -11.67
N LEU A 146 -4.97 -15.94 -10.63
CA LEU A 146 -4.47 -17.01 -9.80
C LEU A 146 -4.61 -16.62 -8.33
N SER A 147 -4.97 -17.56 -7.47
CA SER A 147 -5.03 -17.31 -6.02
C SER A 147 -3.65 -17.42 -5.40
N PHE A 148 -3.29 -16.45 -4.55
CA PHE A 148 -2.04 -16.47 -3.77
C PHE A 148 -1.94 -17.64 -2.79
N GLU A 149 -3.05 -18.33 -2.49
CA GLU A 149 -3.10 -19.49 -1.58
C GLU A 149 -2.52 -20.76 -2.21
N LEU A 150 -2.32 -20.78 -3.53
CA LEU A 150 -1.77 -21.92 -4.23
C LEU A 150 -0.27 -22.12 -3.92
N PRO A 151 0.24 -23.36 -4.01
CA PRO A 151 1.69 -23.61 -3.95
C PRO A 151 2.44 -22.88 -5.05
N ILE A 152 3.66 -22.41 -4.76
CA ILE A 152 4.47 -21.58 -5.66
C ILE A 152 4.77 -22.28 -7.01
N GLU A 153 4.84 -23.61 -7.03
CA GLU A 153 5.04 -24.39 -8.24
C GLU A 153 3.88 -24.21 -9.23
N GLN A 154 2.64 -23.99 -8.73
CA GLN A 154 1.48 -23.71 -9.59
C GLN A 154 1.52 -22.29 -10.15
N HIS A 155 2.08 -21.31 -9.42
CA HIS A 155 2.31 -19.98 -9.92
C HIS A 155 3.30 -20.00 -11.08
N ILE A 156 4.42 -20.70 -10.93
CA ILE A 156 5.43 -20.84 -11.98
C ILE A 156 4.86 -21.57 -13.20
N ALA A 157 4.21 -22.71 -13.00
CA ALA A 157 3.58 -23.47 -14.08
C ALA A 157 2.54 -22.61 -14.85
N LYS A 158 1.79 -21.77 -14.14
CA LYS A 158 0.83 -20.85 -14.76
C LYS A 158 1.52 -19.78 -15.59
N LEU A 159 2.59 -19.17 -15.08
CA LEU A 159 3.39 -18.17 -15.80
C LEU A 159 4.01 -18.76 -17.05
N GLU A 160 4.56 -19.96 -16.98
CA GLU A 160 5.16 -20.66 -18.14
C GLU A 160 4.11 -21.04 -19.19
N ALA A 161 2.93 -21.49 -18.80
CA ALA A 161 1.87 -21.90 -19.72
C ALA A 161 1.14 -20.71 -20.33
N PHE A 162 0.81 -19.69 -19.56
CA PHE A 162 0.04 -18.55 -20.02
C PHE A 162 0.92 -17.49 -20.69
N ARG A 163 2.17 -17.33 -20.26
CA ARG A 163 3.16 -16.37 -20.78
C ARG A 163 2.62 -14.93 -20.80
N PRO A 164 2.23 -14.36 -19.65
CA PRO A 164 1.75 -12.98 -19.59
C PRO A 164 2.91 -12.00 -19.82
N GLU A 165 2.65 -10.90 -20.52
CA GLU A 165 3.56 -9.76 -20.60
C GLU A 165 3.44 -8.85 -19.38
N LEU A 166 2.27 -8.85 -18.70
CA LEU A 166 2.03 -8.09 -17.48
C LEU A 166 1.62 -8.99 -16.32
N LEU A 167 2.27 -8.79 -15.18
CA LEU A 167 1.96 -9.46 -13.92
C LEU A 167 1.48 -8.43 -12.89
N TYR A 168 0.26 -8.60 -12.36
CA TYR A 168 -0.28 -7.80 -11.25
C TYR A 168 -0.28 -8.66 -9.99
N THR A 169 0.59 -8.32 -9.02
CA THR A 169 0.89 -9.22 -7.91
C THR A 169 1.31 -8.48 -6.63
N MET A 170 1.68 -9.24 -5.61
CA MET A 170 2.21 -8.72 -4.35
C MET A 170 3.73 -8.96 -4.27
N PRO A 171 4.50 -8.08 -3.60
CA PRO A 171 5.94 -8.27 -3.39
C PRO A 171 6.33 -9.64 -2.87
N SER A 172 5.62 -10.16 -1.88
CA SER A 172 5.92 -11.48 -1.29
C SER A 172 5.71 -12.65 -2.26
N ILE A 173 4.80 -12.54 -3.22
CA ILE A 173 4.62 -13.55 -4.28
C ILE A 173 5.78 -13.47 -5.27
N LEU A 174 6.22 -12.26 -5.65
CA LEU A 174 7.39 -12.07 -6.51
C LEU A 174 8.66 -12.64 -5.88
N ASP A 175 8.91 -12.39 -4.60
CA ASP A 175 10.04 -12.97 -3.87
C ASP A 175 10.01 -14.51 -3.97
N ALA A 176 8.84 -15.11 -3.78
CA ALA A 176 8.66 -16.56 -3.89
C ALA A 176 8.88 -17.08 -5.33
N ILE A 177 8.38 -16.38 -6.35
CA ILE A 177 8.59 -16.72 -7.77
C ILE A 177 10.08 -16.63 -8.10
N VAL A 178 10.76 -15.54 -7.71
CA VAL A 178 12.19 -15.34 -7.95
C VAL A 178 13.04 -16.41 -7.26
N SER A 179 12.67 -16.78 -6.03
CA SER A 179 13.38 -17.81 -5.27
C SER A 179 13.26 -19.21 -5.90
N ALA A 180 12.08 -19.52 -6.47
CA ALA A 180 11.76 -20.86 -6.97
C ALA A 180 12.05 -21.06 -8.46
N SER A 181 11.92 -20.01 -9.32
CA SER A 181 12.10 -20.13 -10.77
C SER A 181 13.56 -20.21 -11.25
N GLY A 182 14.51 -19.75 -10.42
CA GLY A 182 15.92 -19.67 -10.79
C GLY A 182 16.25 -18.61 -11.85
N GLU A 183 15.53 -18.57 -12.97
CA GLU A 183 15.71 -17.65 -14.09
C GLU A 183 14.40 -16.90 -14.44
N PRO A 184 13.96 -15.93 -13.60
CA PRO A 184 12.67 -15.23 -13.78
C PRO A 184 12.56 -14.48 -15.11
N HIS A 185 13.67 -14.03 -15.68
CA HIS A 185 13.70 -13.34 -16.99
C HIS A 185 13.17 -14.21 -18.16
N LEU A 186 13.24 -15.55 -18.03
CA LEU A 186 12.71 -16.48 -19.04
C LEU A 186 11.19 -16.58 -19.03
N LEU A 187 10.50 -16.08 -17.98
CA LEU A 187 9.04 -16.06 -17.90
C LEU A 187 8.41 -15.08 -18.91
N GLY A 188 9.19 -14.11 -19.43
CA GLY A 188 8.75 -13.20 -20.48
C GLY A 188 7.88 -12.04 -19.98
N ILE A 189 7.86 -11.77 -18.67
CA ILE A 189 7.17 -10.63 -18.06
C ILE A 189 7.91 -9.35 -18.44
N GLN A 190 7.18 -8.36 -18.93
CA GLN A 190 7.69 -7.06 -19.36
C GLN A 190 7.30 -5.94 -18.42
N LYS A 191 6.16 -6.05 -17.76
CA LYS A 191 5.61 -5.05 -16.84
C LYS A 191 5.06 -5.72 -15.58
N ILE A 192 5.28 -5.09 -14.43
CA ILE A 192 4.81 -5.57 -13.13
C ILE A 192 4.00 -4.47 -12.45
N ILE A 193 2.83 -4.81 -11.92
CA ILE A 193 2.05 -3.93 -11.05
C ILE A 193 2.06 -4.56 -9.64
N LEU A 194 2.41 -3.76 -8.64
CA LEU A 194 2.47 -4.17 -7.25
C LEU A 194 1.29 -3.63 -6.47
N VAL A 195 0.84 -4.41 -5.50
CA VAL A 195 -0.25 -4.04 -4.60
C VAL A 195 -0.09 -4.65 -3.21
N GLY A 196 -0.51 -3.91 -2.22
CA GLY A 196 -0.87 -4.45 -0.91
C GLY A 196 0.26 -4.59 0.09
N GLU A 197 1.52 -4.54 -0.30
CA GLU A 197 2.69 -4.67 0.57
C GLU A 197 3.71 -3.58 0.25
N ILE A 198 4.66 -3.36 1.16
CA ILE A 198 5.75 -2.39 0.98
C ILE A 198 6.73 -2.91 -0.07
N ALA A 199 7.18 -2.02 -0.96
CA ALA A 199 8.16 -2.31 -2.01
C ALA A 199 9.16 -1.14 -2.16
N PRO A 200 10.22 -1.06 -1.33
CA PRO A 200 11.20 0.01 -1.44
C PRO A 200 11.89 0.05 -2.82
N PRO A 201 12.35 1.21 -3.30
CA PRO A 201 12.99 1.35 -4.61
C PRO A 201 14.17 0.41 -4.83
N GLU A 202 14.94 0.11 -3.79
CA GLU A 202 16.07 -0.83 -3.84
C GLU A 202 15.57 -2.26 -4.12
N TRP A 203 14.49 -2.67 -3.47
CA TRP A 203 13.83 -3.96 -3.73
C TRP A 203 13.28 -4.00 -5.16
N GLN A 204 12.59 -2.94 -5.61
CA GLN A 204 12.06 -2.85 -6.97
C GLN A 204 13.19 -2.95 -8.02
N SER A 205 14.33 -2.29 -7.80
CA SER A 205 15.50 -2.35 -8.67
C SER A 205 16.08 -3.76 -8.76
N ASN A 206 16.12 -4.47 -7.62
CA ASN A 206 16.59 -5.85 -7.57
C ASN A 206 15.65 -6.81 -8.31
N ILE A 207 14.33 -6.64 -8.15
CA ILE A 207 13.32 -7.41 -8.88
C ILE A 207 13.41 -7.13 -10.38
N ALA A 208 13.50 -5.86 -10.78
CA ALA A 208 13.64 -5.48 -12.18
C ALA A 208 14.83 -6.18 -12.83
N ALA A 209 16.01 -6.14 -12.20
CA ALA A 209 17.22 -6.82 -12.67
C ALA A 209 17.02 -8.34 -12.82
N ARG A 210 16.27 -9.00 -11.93
CA ARG A 210 15.99 -10.44 -11.98
C ARG A 210 15.06 -10.82 -13.13
N PHE A 211 14.09 -9.95 -13.47
CA PHE A 211 13.19 -10.15 -14.62
C PHE A 211 13.77 -9.62 -15.93
N GLY A 212 14.90 -8.93 -15.93
CA GLY A 212 15.50 -8.31 -17.11
C GLY A 212 14.69 -7.14 -17.66
N ILE A 213 14.02 -6.40 -16.79
CA ILE A 213 13.25 -5.19 -17.08
C ILE A 213 13.86 -3.98 -16.33
N GLU A 214 13.38 -2.78 -16.62
CA GLU A 214 13.82 -1.57 -15.94
C GLU A 214 12.96 -1.28 -14.69
N PRO A 215 13.46 -0.58 -13.66
CA PRO A 215 12.66 -0.24 -12.46
C PRO A 215 11.35 0.50 -12.80
N GLN A 216 11.32 1.38 -13.80
CA GLN A 216 10.12 2.08 -14.26
C GLN A 216 9.06 1.16 -14.88
N ASP A 217 9.42 -0.09 -15.24
CA ASP A 217 8.50 -1.12 -15.69
C ASP A 217 7.75 -1.79 -14.52
N ILE A 218 8.05 -1.35 -13.29
CA ILE A 218 7.34 -1.73 -12.07
C ILE A 218 6.50 -0.55 -11.59
N LEU A 219 5.18 -0.72 -11.55
CA LEU A 219 4.23 0.23 -10.98
C LEU A 219 3.86 -0.22 -9.56
N ASP A 220 4.39 0.44 -8.56
CA ASP A 220 3.95 0.20 -7.19
C ASP A 220 2.72 1.04 -6.87
N THR A 221 1.65 0.39 -6.39
CA THR A 221 0.36 1.03 -6.11
C THR A 221 -0.02 0.95 -4.65
N TYR A 222 -0.39 2.10 -4.09
CA TYR A 222 -0.94 2.21 -2.75
C TYR A 222 -2.47 2.33 -2.81
N GLY A 223 -3.14 1.52 -2.01
CA GLY A 223 -4.59 1.52 -1.88
C GLY A 223 -5.07 0.84 -0.61
N SER A 224 -6.30 1.08 -0.26
CA SER A 224 -6.99 0.41 0.85
C SER A 224 -8.40 -0.01 0.44
N ILE A 225 -8.94 -0.98 1.16
CA ILE A 225 -10.31 -1.44 0.89
C ILE A 225 -11.35 -0.39 1.27
N GLU A 226 -11.03 0.55 2.15
CA GLU A 226 -11.89 1.66 2.57
C GLU A 226 -11.99 2.72 1.48
N ILE A 227 -10.86 3.07 0.87
CA ILE A 227 -10.75 4.19 -0.07
C ILE A 227 -10.73 3.72 -1.53
N GLY A 228 -10.11 2.58 -1.79
CA GLY A 228 -9.82 2.10 -3.14
C GLY A 228 -8.40 2.43 -3.57
N ALA A 229 -8.22 2.94 -4.78
CA ALA A 229 -6.93 3.44 -5.28
C ALA A 229 -6.59 4.77 -4.61
N ILE A 230 -5.38 4.90 -4.06
CA ILE A 230 -4.94 6.10 -3.34
C ILE A 230 -3.80 6.79 -4.09
N ALA A 231 -2.73 6.06 -4.42
CA ALA A 231 -1.56 6.62 -5.07
C ALA A 231 -0.80 5.56 -5.88
N ALA A 232 0.07 6.02 -6.77
CA ALA A 232 1.00 5.19 -7.50
C ALA A 232 2.41 5.80 -7.48
N TYR A 233 3.44 4.97 -7.41
CA TYR A 233 4.82 5.43 -7.36
C TYR A 233 5.31 5.85 -8.74
N SER A 234 5.85 7.06 -8.81
CA SER A 234 6.52 7.61 -10.00
C SER A 234 8.04 7.50 -9.83
N HIS A 235 8.70 6.67 -10.61
CA HIS A 235 10.15 6.55 -10.61
C HIS A 235 10.85 7.84 -11.05
N GLU A 236 10.23 8.63 -11.94
CA GLU A 236 10.74 9.92 -12.37
C GLU A 236 10.83 10.93 -11.21
N LEU A 237 9.79 10.96 -10.37
CA LEU A 237 9.71 11.88 -9.22
C LEU A 237 10.34 11.29 -7.95
N GLY A 238 10.54 9.98 -7.89
CA GLY A 238 10.91 9.27 -6.68
C GLY A 238 9.84 9.34 -5.58
N GLN A 239 8.55 9.43 -5.95
CA GLN A 239 7.45 9.67 -5.02
C GLN A 239 6.15 8.98 -5.44
N TYR A 240 5.30 8.70 -4.45
CA TYR A 240 3.91 8.34 -4.70
C TYR A 240 3.11 9.58 -5.07
N VAL A 241 2.42 9.54 -6.20
CA VAL A 241 1.51 10.58 -6.68
C VAL A 241 0.08 10.18 -6.33
N ILE A 242 -0.61 11.01 -5.58
CA ILE A 242 -1.98 10.76 -5.13
C ILE A 242 -2.95 10.89 -6.30
N ASP A 243 -3.93 9.99 -6.36
CA ASP A 243 -4.99 9.97 -7.38
C ASP A 243 -5.79 11.29 -7.39
N SER A 244 -6.18 11.76 -8.58
CA SER A 244 -6.88 13.04 -8.74
C SER A 244 -8.28 13.07 -8.10
N GLY A 245 -8.86 11.91 -7.84
CA GLY A 245 -10.14 11.76 -7.13
C GLY A 245 -10.03 11.83 -5.61
N ILE A 246 -8.83 12.09 -5.07
CA ILE A 246 -8.55 12.10 -3.63
C ILE A 246 -7.91 13.42 -3.24
N HIS A 247 -8.37 14.00 -2.15
CA HIS A 247 -7.70 15.05 -1.42
C HIS A 247 -7.03 14.47 -0.20
N ALA A 248 -5.75 14.79 0.02
CA ALA A 248 -4.98 14.31 1.14
C ALA A 248 -4.54 15.47 2.05
N GLU A 249 -4.53 15.19 3.33
CA GLU A 249 -3.94 16.03 4.37
C GLU A 249 -2.82 15.22 5.05
N ALA A 250 -1.78 15.90 5.48
CA ALA A 250 -0.68 15.34 6.26
C ALA A 250 -0.71 15.99 7.64
N LEU A 251 -1.18 15.25 8.66
CA LEU A 251 -1.42 15.80 9.98
C LEU A 251 -0.41 15.25 11.02
N PRO A 252 0.01 16.08 12.01
CA PRO A 252 0.72 15.60 13.18
C PRO A 252 -0.05 14.49 13.89
N ALA A 253 0.65 13.49 14.44
CA ALA A 253 0.00 12.35 15.10
C ALA A 253 -0.83 12.78 16.30
N GLU A 254 -0.39 13.79 17.03
CA GLU A 254 -1.06 14.34 18.21
C GLU A 254 -2.42 14.96 17.90
N LEU A 255 -2.64 15.42 16.66
CA LEU A 255 -3.94 15.89 16.19
C LEU A 255 -4.93 14.76 15.90
N ILE A 256 -4.43 13.53 15.71
CA ILE A 256 -5.26 12.34 15.54
C ILE A 256 -5.68 11.77 16.90
N ASP A 257 -4.71 11.66 17.80
CA ASP A 257 -4.91 11.21 19.19
C ASP A 257 -3.79 11.77 20.06
N GLU A 258 -4.14 12.48 21.12
CA GLU A 258 -3.20 13.11 22.06
C GLU A 258 -2.23 12.10 22.74
N ARG A 259 -2.56 10.82 22.68
CA ARG A 259 -1.73 9.73 23.21
C ARG A 259 -0.61 9.32 22.25
N PHE A 260 -0.66 9.75 21.01
CA PHE A 260 0.41 9.45 20.06
C PHE A 260 1.61 10.34 20.32
N GLU A 261 2.80 9.78 20.20
CA GLU A 261 4.04 10.55 20.29
C GLU A 261 4.25 11.36 19.02
N PRO A 262 4.92 12.52 19.12
CA PRO A 262 5.33 13.31 17.96
C PRO A 262 6.14 12.47 16.94
N LEU A 263 5.85 12.68 15.68
CA LEU A 263 6.57 12.07 14.56
C LEU A 263 7.83 12.87 14.23
N GLN A 264 8.68 12.35 13.33
CA GLN A 264 9.81 13.09 12.79
C GLN A 264 9.35 14.32 12.01
N ALA A 265 10.20 15.32 11.85
CA ALA A 265 9.84 16.60 11.23
C ALA A 265 9.31 16.50 9.79
N ASN A 266 9.71 15.46 9.05
CA ASN A 266 9.24 15.17 7.70
C ASN A 266 8.16 14.08 7.64
N GLU A 267 7.67 13.60 8.77
CA GLU A 267 6.65 12.57 8.88
C GLU A 267 5.30 13.15 9.31
N ALA A 268 4.23 12.63 8.74
CA ALA A 268 2.87 12.97 9.12
C ALA A 268 1.90 11.80 8.88
N VAL A 269 0.78 11.79 9.59
CA VAL A 269 -0.30 10.83 9.37
C VAL A 269 -1.10 11.23 8.14
N LEU A 270 -1.28 10.31 7.21
CA LEU A 270 -2.05 10.53 6.01
C LEU A 270 -3.55 10.48 6.30
N VAL A 271 -4.27 11.54 5.96
CA VAL A 271 -5.72 11.67 6.09
C VAL A 271 -6.31 11.93 4.71
N LEU A 272 -7.37 11.20 4.34
CA LEU A 272 -7.88 11.16 2.98
C LEU A 272 -9.35 11.56 2.90
N THR A 273 -9.69 12.40 1.92
CA THR A 273 -11.07 12.63 1.49
C THR A 273 -11.22 12.15 0.05
N SER A 274 -12.07 11.14 -0.16
CA SER A 274 -12.33 10.60 -1.50
C SER A 274 -13.58 11.23 -2.10
N TYR A 275 -13.45 11.76 -3.31
CA TYR A 275 -14.58 12.25 -4.12
C TYR A 275 -15.14 11.15 -5.03
N VAL A 276 -14.51 9.99 -5.04
CA VAL A 276 -14.87 8.83 -5.87
C VAL A 276 -15.67 7.81 -5.08
N ARG A 277 -15.27 7.56 -3.85
CA ARG A 277 -15.88 6.58 -2.94
C ARG A 277 -17.27 7.05 -2.49
N THR A 278 -18.28 6.22 -2.68
CA THR A 278 -19.67 6.64 -2.48
C THR A 278 -20.31 6.09 -1.22
N LEU A 279 -20.16 4.80 -0.94
CA LEU A 279 -20.81 4.14 0.21
C LEU A 279 -20.01 4.25 1.51
N PHE A 280 -18.71 4.27 1.45
CA PHE A 280 -17.88 4.44 2.63
C PHE A 280 -17.77 5.92 2.99
N PRO A 281 -17.88 6.31 4.28
CA PRO A 281 -17.82 7.71 4.70
C PRO A 281 -16.37 8.26 4.64
N ALA A 282 -15.82 8.32 3.42
CA ALA A 282 -14.43 8.70 3.13
C ALA A 282 -14.22 10.22 3.14
N ILE A 283 -14.57 10.89 4.24
CA ILE A 283 -14.29 12.31 4.48
C ILE A 283 -13.33 12.40 5.66
N ARG A 284 -12.15 12.99 5.45
CA ARG A 284 -11.05 13.08 6.43
C ARG A 284 -10.78 11.74 7.11
N TYR A 285 -10.76 10.67 6.31
CA TYR A 285 -10.48 9.31 6.78
C TYR A 285 -9.03 9.19 7.23
N VAL A 286 -8.83 8.86 8.49
CA VAL A 286 -7.50 8.65 9.08
C VAL A 286 -7.01 7.26 8.68
N THR A 287 -5.96 7.21 7.86
CA THR A 287 -5.37 5.93 7.41
C THR A 287 -4.54 5.25 8.49
N TYR A 288 -4.02 6.03 9.43
CA TYR A 288 -2.97 5.66 10.39
C TYR A 288 -1.62 5.29 9.74
N ASP A 289 -1.51 5.42 8.44
CA ASP A 289 -0.23 5.30 7.74
C ASP A 289 0.54 6.61 7.84
N VAL A 290 1.81 6.53 8.22
CA VAL A 290 2.73 7.65 8.32
C VAL A 290 3.48 7.77 7.02
N VAL A 291 3.37 8.93 6.39
CA VAL A 291 4.07 9.26 5.13
C VAL A 291 5.18 10.27 5.38
N ARG A 292 6.19 10.27 4.51
CA ARG A 292 7.29 11.24 4.54
C ARG A 292 7.22 12.23 3.38
N ASP A 293 7.70 13.45 3.64
CA ASP A 293 7.93 14.49 2.63
C ASP A 293 6.67 14.81 1.82
N PHE A 294 5.52 14.84 2.49
CA PHE A 294 4.25 15.21 1.85
C PHE A 294 4.32 16.62 1.29
N ARG A 295 3.98 16.78 0.01
CA ARG A 295 4.00 18.08 -0.69
C ARG A 295 3.07 18.08 -1.90
N THR A 296 2.84 19.27 -2.42
CA THR A 296 2.18 19.49 -3.73
C THR A 296 3.24 19.81 -4.78
N VAL A 297 3.13 19.17 -5.94
CA VAL A 297 3.99 19.39 -7.12
C VAL A 297 3.14 19.64 -8.35
N THR A 298 3.69 20.31 -9.35
CA THR A 298 3.02 20.51 -10.64
C THR A 298 3.49 19.45 -11.63
N ILE A 299 2.56 18.61 -12.09
CA ILE A 299 2.79 17.57 -13.11
C ILE A 299 1.90 17.90 -14.31
N ASN A 300 2.50 18.10 -15.48
CA ASN A 300 1.78 18.43 -16.72
C ASN A 300 0.81 19.62 -16.55
N GLY A 301 1.24 20.67 -15.80
CA GLY A 301 0.44 21.87 -15.54
C GLY A 301 -0.69 21.70 -14.53
N LYS A 302 -0.79 20.56 -13.84
CA LYS A 302 -1.79 20.28 -12.80
C LYS A 302 -1.10 20.08 -11.45
N GLU A 303 -1.67 20.66 -10.40
CA GLU A 303 -1.23 20.39 -9.03
C GLU A 303 -1.61 18.94 -8.62
N ARG A 304 -0.62 18.24 -8.07
CA ARG A 304 -0.77 16.87 -7.56
C ARG A 304 -0.11 16.77 -6.19
N GLN A 305 -0.77 16.10 -5.27
CA GLN A 305 -0.22 15.83 -3.94
C GLN A 305 0.64 14.57 -4.01
N CYS A 306 1.78 14.60 -3.33
CA CYS A 306 2.78 13.54 -3.38
C CYS A 306 3.39 13.31 -2.00
N PHE A 307 3.98 12.12 -1.80
CA PHE A 307 4.81 11.79 -0.64
C PHE A 307 5.90 10.78 -1.04
N SER A 308 7.00 10.72 -0.29
CA SER A 308 8.14 9.88 -0.68
C SER A 308 7.91 8.40 -0.41
N CYS A 309 7.38 8.05 0.75
CA CYS A 309 7.13 6.65 1.13
C CYS A 309 6.07 6.55 2.24
N ILE A 310 5.57 5.33 2.43
CA ILE A 310 4.82 4.93 3.62
C ILE A 310 5.84 4.32 4.59
N ALA A 311 6.24 5.11 5.60
CA ALA A 311 7.32 4.73 6.49
C ALA A 311 6.90 3.66 7.50
N LYS A 312 5.74 3.87 8.12
CA LYS A 312 5.22 3.00 9.20
C LYS A 312 3.71 3.20 9.36
N ARG A 313 3.11 2.42 10.21
CA ARG A 313 1.72 2.59 10.63
C ARG A 313 1.68 2.81 12.13
N ILE A 314 0.87 3.78 12.59
CA ILE A 314 0.63 4.02 14.03
C ILE A 314 -0.73 3.48 14.45
N GLY A 315 -0.92 3.21 15.74
CA GLY A 315 -2.19 2.75 16.31
C GLY A 315 -2.08 2.48 17.80
N THR A 316 -3.18 2.59 18.52
CA THR A 316 -3.22 2.46 19.98
C THR A 316 -2.81 1.08 20.51
N ASP A 317 -2.84 0.06 19.66
CA ASP A 317 -2.50 -1.33 20.01
C ASP A 317 -1.07 -1.74 19.64
N LEU A 318 -0.34 -0.87 18.91
CA LEU A 318 1.02 -1.12 18.44
C LEU A 318 2.06 -0.59 19.42
N LYS A 319 2.25 -1.17 20.59
CA LYS A 319 3.27 -0.75 21.60
C LYS A 319 4.60 -0.44 20.86
N HIS A 320 5.73 -0.44 21.37
CA HIS A 320 7.05 -0.04 20.81
C HIS A 320 7.31 -0.25 19.28
N GLY A 321 6.52 -1.08 18.57
CA GLY A 321 6.63 -1.29 17.12
C GLY A 321 6.23 -0.11 16.24
N GLU A 322 5.53 0.88 16.77
CA GLU A 322 5.12 2.10 16.05
C GLU A 322 6.31 2.94 15.55
N LYS A 323 7.45 2.82 16.25
CA LYS A 323 8.68 3.57 15.90
C LYS A 323 9.56 2.85 14.87
N ILE A 324 9.28 1.58 14.56
CA ILE A 324 10.12 0.77 13.68
C ILE A 324 9.54 0.77 12.28
N SER A 325 10.26 1.37 11.35
CA SER A 325 9.92 1.39 9.94
C SER A 325 10.45 0.12 9.26
N LEU A 326 9.53 -0.76 8.85
CA LEU A 326 9.89 -1.91 8.02
C LEU A 326 10.44 -1.47 6.66
N TYR A 327 9.91 -0.39 6.09
CA TYR A 327 10.40 0.20 4.86
C TYR A 327 11.89 0.53 4.93
N ASP A 328 12.33 1.18 6.03
CA ASP A 328 13.72 1.55 6.20
C ASP A 328 14.63 0.32 6.39
N ILE A 329 14.15 -0.70 7.13
CA ILE A 329 14.91 -1.95 7.31
C ILE A 329 15.07 -2.67 5.96
N GLU A 330 13.99 -2.81 5.19
CA GLU A 330 14.03 -3.42 3.86
C GLU A 330 14.94 -2.65 2.90
N SER A 331 14.81 -1.32 2.86
CA SER A 331 15.67 -0.46 2.04
C SER A 331 17.15 -0.67 2.37
N VAL A 332 17.51 -0.67 3.66
CA VAL A 332 18.91 -0.91 4.08
C VAL A 332 19.38 -2.31 3.68
N VAL A 333 18.61 -3.36 3.94
CA VAL A 333 19.03 -4.74 3.64
C VAL A 333 19.22 -4.95 2.14
N HIS A 334 18.31 -4.44 1.32
CA HIS A 334 18.38 -4.59 -0.14
C HIS A 334 19.53 -3.83 -0.81
N GLN A 335 20.17 -2.89 -0.11
CA GLN A 335 21.45 -2.30 -0.55
C GLN A 335 22.63 -3.29 -0.48
N PHE A 336 22.57 -4.29 0.39
CA PHE A 336 23.62 -5.28 0.60
C PHE A 336 23.30 -6.64 -0.03
N VAL A 337 22.02 -7.03 -0.03
CA VAL A 337 21.59 -8.38 -0.41
C VAL A 337 20.36 -8.28 -1.35
N HIS A 338 20.60 -8.56 -2.63
CA HIS A 338 19.59 -8.34 -3.69
C HIS A 338 18.46 -9.37 -3.72
N ASP A 339 18.67 -10.56 -3.13
CA ASP A 339 17.70 -11.66 -3.08
C ASP A 339 17.22 -11.93 -1.64
N ALA A 340 17.17 -10.88 -0.81
CA ALA A 340 16.80 -11.00 0.59
C ALA A 340 15.29 -11.15 0.77
N GLU A 341 14.89 -12.17 1.52
CA GLU A 341 13.59 -12.27 2.17
C GLU A 341 13.78 -11.94 3.66
N LEU A 342 12.93 -11.07 4.19
CA LEU A 342 13.08 -10.50 5.53
C LEU A 342 11.99 -10.95 6.49
N ARG A 343 12.40 -11.22 7.72
CA ARG A 343 11.51 -11.37 8.87
C ARG A 343 12.04 -10.55 10.04
N VAL A 344 11.23 -9.62 10.53
CA VAL A 344 11.56 -8.74 11.64
C VAL A 344 10.78 -9.18 12.88
N LYS A 345 11.47 -9.39 13.98
CA LYS A 345 10.88 -9.74 15.28
C LYS A 345 11.24 -8.68 16.31
N LEU A 346 10.26 -8.23 17.07
CA LEU A 346 10.45 -7.37 18.23
C LEU A 346 9.91 -8.09 19.46
N ILE A 347 10.79 -8.67 20.24
CA ILE A 347 10.44 -9.44 21.46
C ILE A 347 11.22 -8.87 22.64
N GLN A 348 10.53 -8.47 23.70
CA GLN A 348 11.14 -7.97 24.94
C GLN A 348 12.19 -6.88 24.69
N ASN A 349 11.86 -5.87 23.91
CA ASN A 349 12.74 -4.74 23.54
C ASN A 349 14.00 -5.14 22.76
N LYS A 350 14.03 -6.33 22.16
CA LYS A 350 15.11 -6.78 21.29
C LYS A 350 14.61 -6.89 19.85
N LEU A 351 15.25 -6.14 18.95
CA LEU A 351 14.95 -6.17 17.52
C LEU A 351 15.81 -7.23 16.86
N SER A 352 15.20 -8.18 16.18
CA SER A 352 15.87 -9.24 15.43
C SER A 352 15.44 -9.20 13.97
N VAL A 353 16.40 -9.10 13.05
CA VAL A 353 16.19 -9.14 11.60
C VAL A 353 16.76 -10.45 11.08
N HIS A 354 15.89 -11.33 10.59
CA HIS A 354 16.26 -12.61 10.01
C HIS A 354 16.22 -12.48 8.49
N ILE A 355 17.33 -12.80 7.83
CA ILE A 355 17.48 -12.67 6.38
C ILE A 355 17.65 -14.07 5.78
N ARG A 356 16.79 -14.39 4.83
CA ARG A 356 16.95 -15.54 3.94
C ARG A 356 17.46 -15.06 2.59
N SER A 357 18.56 -15.61 2.12
CA SER A 357 19.12 -15.30 0.81
C SER A 357 20.18 -16.34 0.46
N LYS A 358 20.31 -16.65 -0.83
CA LYS A 358 21.38 -17.51 -1.37
C LYS A 358 22.70 -16.75 -1.50
N SER A 359 22.63 -15.43 -1.67
CA SER A 359 23.83 -14.57 -1.84
C SER A 359 24.37 -14.01 -0.53
N LEU A 360 23.69 -14.18 0.60
CA LEU A 360 24.07 -13.65 1.90
C LEU A 360 25.37 -14.29 2.40
N LYS A 361 26.37 -13.46 2.69
CA LYS A 361 27.62 -13.87 3.35
C LYS A 361 27.61 -13.43 4.81
N ASP A 362 28.26 -14.18 5.69
CA ASP A 362 28.22 -13.89 7.14
C ASP A 362 28.86 -12.53 7.48
N GLU A 363 29.90 -12.10 6.75
CA GLU A 363 30.49 -10.74 6.85
C GLU A 363 29.46 -9.62 6.58
N MET A 364 28.47 -9.85 5.72
CA MET A 364 27.43 -8.87 5.41
C MET A 364 26.48 -8.65 6.60
N LEU A 365 26.26 -9.64 7.45
CA LEU A 365 25.36 -9.53 8.60
C LEU A 365 25.77 -8.39 9.54
N VAL A 366 27.08 -8.27 9.83
CA VAL A 366 27.61 -7.21 10.68
C VAL A 366 27.48 -5.84 10.01
N HIS A 367 27.72 -5.76 8.71
CA HIS A 367 27.58 -4.50 7.96
C HIS A 367 26.12 -4.05 7.90
N ILE A 368 25.18 -4.97 7.69
CA ILE A 368 23.75 -4.70 7.67
C ILE A 368 23.29 -4.24 9.05
N GLN A 369 23.71 -4.93 10.13
CA GLN A 369 23.38 -4.52 11.49
C GLN A 369 23.84 -3.09 11.77
N HIS A 370 25.10 -2.79 11.50
CA HIS A 370 25.66 -1.46 11.67
C HIS A 370 24.93 -0.40 10.83
N ALA A 371 24.56 -0.75 9.57
CA ALA A 371 23.83 0.17 8.71
C ALA A 371 22.41 0.46 9.26
N ILE A 372 21.69 -0.55 9.77
CA ILE A 372 20.38 -0.38 10.41
C ILE A 372 20.52 0.54 11.64
N GLU A 373 21.47 0.29 12.51
CA GLU A 373 21.70 1.08 13.73
C GLU A 373 22.03 2.55 13.46
N HIS A 374 22.73 2.86 12.38
CA HIS A 374 23.25 4.20 12.10
C HIS A 374 22.44 4.97 11.04
N LYS A 375 21.84 4.30 10.08
CA LYS A 375 21.05 4.96 9.02
C LYS A 375 19.58 5.17 9.42
N ILE A 376 19.03 4.32 10.30
CA ILE A 376 17.65 4.44 10.76
C ILE A 376 17.65 5.18 12.09
N GLY A 377 17.43 6.52 12.03
CA GLY A 377 17.56 7.41 13.18
C GLY A 377 16.71 6.99 14.39
N ASP A 378 15.47 6.55 14.18
CA ASP A 378 14.57 6.09 15.24
C ASP A 378 15.15 4.89 16.00
N ILE A 379 15.70 3.93 15.28
CA ILE A 379 16.33 2.74 15.87
C ILE A 379 17.58 3.14 16.68
N GLY A 380 18.42 4.01 16.11
CA GLY A 380 19.60 4.53 16.81
C GLY A 380 19.24 5.25 18.11
N LEU A 381 18.22 6.11 18.10
CA LEU A 381 17.72 6.79 19.28
C LEU A 381 17.12 5.82 20.32
N MET A 382 16.39 4.81 19.87
CA MET A 382 15.81 3.79 20.77
C MET A 382 16.91 3.00 21.50
N ILE A 383 18.04 2.71 20.84
CA ILE A 383 19.21 2.06 21.44
C ILE A 383 19.88 3.00 22.44
N GLN A 384 20.15 4.26 22.07
CA GLN A 384 20.76 5.26 22.94
C GLN A 384 19.93 5.49 24.21
N ASN A 385 18.62 5.53 24.08
CA ASN A 385 17.67 5.72 25.18
C ASN A 385 17.34 4.42 25.95
N ARG A 386 18.01 3.30 25.62
CA ARG A 386 17.79 1.98 26.24
C ARG A 386 16.37 1.46 26.13
N ILE A 387 15.63 1.91 25.14
CA ILE A 387 14.30 1.39 24.77
C ILE A 387 14.45 0.06 24.01
N LEU A 388 15.49 -0.05 23.17
CA LEU A 388 15.94 -1.29 22.58
C LEU A 388 17.25 -1.72 23.24
N GLU A 389 17.36 -3.02 23.56
CA GLU A 389 18.61 -3.61 24.11
C GLU A 389 19.68 -3.82 23.03
N GLY A 390 19.34 -3.57 21.78
CA GLY A 390 20.19 -3.72 20.61
C GLY A 390 19.47 -4.41 19.47
N ILE A 391 20.18 -4.60 18.37
CA ILE A 391 19.70 -5.29 17.18
C ILE A 391 20.51 -6.56 16.99
N SER A 392 19.87 -7.61 16.47
CA SER A 392 20.56 -8.77 15.94
C SER A 392 20.15 -9.01 14.48
N VAL A 393 21.13 -9.13 13.60
CA VAL A 393 20.91 -9.51 12.20
C VAL A 393 21.46 -10.91 11.99
N THR A 394 20.62 -11.84 11.59
CA THR A 394 20.96 -13.25 11.48
C THR A 394 20.44 -13.87 10.20
N ARG A 395 21.05 -14.97 9.77
CA ARG A 395 20.52 -15.81 8.71
C ARG A 395 19.25 -16.51 9.20
N ALA A 396 18.17 -16.45 8.42
CA ALA A 396 16.95 -17.21 8.71
C ALA A 396 17.22 -18.71 8.58
N ALA A 397 16.62 -19.52 9.45
CA ALA A 397 16.67 -20.98 9.32
C ALA A 397 15.95 -21.43 8.04
N GLU A 398 16.44 -22.50 7.38
CA GLU A 398 15.84 -23.01 6.13
C GLU A 398 14.36 -23.39 6.27
N ASN A 399 13.94 -23.82 7.47
CA ASN A 399 12.58 -24.20 7.77
C ASN A 399 11.68 -23.04 8.27
N GLU A 400 12.23 -21.84 8.39
CA GLU A 400 11.51 -20.68 8.90
C GLU A 400 10.71 -20.03 7.75
N GLN A 401 9.49 -20.51 7.48
CA GLN A 401 8.58 -19.93 6.50
C GLN A 401 7.95 -18.65 7.07
N LEU A 402 7.77 -17.63 6.21
CA LEU A 402 6.93 -16.47 6.53
C LEU A 402 5.49 -16.96 6.78
N GLU A 403 4.91 -16.56 7.93
CA GLU A 403 3.50 -16.83 8.18
C GLU A 403 2.66 -16.10 7.13
N ARG A 404 1.88 -16.85 6.38
CA ARG A 404 0.92 -16.29 5.45
C ARG A 404 -0.31 -15.86 6.24
N GLY A 405 -0.58 -14.55 6.28
CA GLY A 405 -1.90 -14.05 6.69
C GLY A 405 -2.95 -14.40 5.62
N ALA A 406 -4.22 -14.14 5.94
CA ALA A 406 -5.33 -14.43 5.00
C ALA A 406 -5.26 -13.65 3.67
N VAL A 407 -4.45 -12.57 3.60
CA VAL A 407 -4.34 -11.68 2.43
C VAL A 407 -2.90 -11.25 2.15
N LYS A 408 -2.03 -11.21 3.17
CA LYS A 408 -0.65 -10.68 3.07
C LYS A 408 0.30 -11.54 3.87
N SER A 409 1.56 -11.59 3.45
CA SER A 409 2.63 -12.17 4.27
C SER A 409 2.93 -11.28 5.47
N LYS A 410 3.13 -11.89 6.64
CA LYS A 410 3.49 -11.16 7.85
C LYS A 410 4.99 -11.05 7.94
N LYS A 411 5.52 -9.83 7.82
CA LYS A 411 6.98 -9.57 7.90
C LYS A 411 7.43 -9.09 9.29
N ILE A 412 6.53 -8.50 10.10
CA ILE A 412 6.84 -8.06 11.48
C ILE A 412 6.09 -8.93 12.49
N TYR A 413 6.78 -9.34 13.53
CA TYR A 413 6.29 -10.17 14.64
C TYR A 413 6.61 -9.49 15.98
N PHE A 414 5.61 -9.40 16.86
CA PHE A 414 5.70 -8.78 18.19
C PHE A 414 5.56 -9.85 19.27
#